data_dc13748ee256a3a387de7b860ba71bd1
#
_entry.id   dc13748ee256a3a387de7b860ba71bd1
#
_cell.length_a   1.000
_cell.length_b   1.000
_cell.length_c   1.000
_cell.angle_alpha   90.00
_cell.angle_beta   90.00
_cell.angle_gamma   90.00
#
_symmetry.space_group_name_H-M   'P 1'
#
loop_
_entity.id
_entity.type
_entity.pdbx_description
1 polymer ?
#
loop_
_entity_poly.entity_id
_entity_poly.type
_entity_poly.pdbx_seq_one_letter_code
_entity_poly.pdbx_strand_id
1 'polypeptide(L)'
;MPPNSRTDVPQPSQFGLKDYEELVIPTEDGEKLSAFYIRGPFTSRNSDVTVLMFHGNAGNIGHRLPIARTLTNLIGCNVFMLEYRGYGTSTGEPDEAGLNIDAQTALSYLRRRAETRDHRFIVYGQSLGGAVSIKLVSKNQDKGDIVGLVLENTFLSMRKLIPSVIPPAKYMTLLCHQVWPSESTLPNITKVPVLFLSGLQDEIVP
;
A
#
# COMPACT_ATOMS: atom_id res chain seq x y z
N MET A 1 -17.13 0.22 2.45
CA MET A 1 -16.49 -0.10 1.15
C MET A 1 -17.46 0.22 0.03
N PRO A 2 -17.01 0.61 -1.17
CA PRO A 2 -17.88 0.75 -2.33
C PRO A 2 -18.62 -0.57 -2.59
N PRO A 3 -19.86 -0.53 -3.09
CA PRO A 3 -20.59 -1.73 -3.48
C PRO A 3 -19.75 -2.59 -4.44
N ASN A 4 -19.80 -3.90 -4.29
CA ASN A 4 -19.14 -4.89 -5.14
C ASN A 4 -17.59 -4.86 -5.14
N SER A 5 -16.92 -4.04 -4.32
CA SER A 5 -15.45 -3.98 -4.30
C SER A 5 -14.77 -5.29 -3.84
N ARG A 6 -15.52 -6.23 -3.28
CA ARG A 6 -15.04 -7.59 -2.95
C ARG A 6 -15.25 -8.61 -4.07
N THR A 7 -16.05 -8.32 -5.05
CA THR A 7 -16.42 -9.26 -6.12
C THR A 7 -15.97 -8.79 -7.50
N ASP A 8 -15.84 -7.48 -7.68
CA ASP A 8 -15.44 -6.86 -8.94
C ASP A 8 -14.05 -6.21 -8.76
N VAL A 9 -13.01 -6.97 -9.12
CA VAL A 9 -11.62 -6.51 -9.10
C VAL A 9 -11.13 -6.39 -10.54
N PRO A 10 -11.04 -5.17 -11.08
CA PRO A 10 -10.49 -4.93 -12.41
C PRO A 10 -9.11 -5.54 -12.59
N GLN A 11 -8.86 -6.10 -13.78
CA GLN A 11 -7.64 -6.83 -14.10
C GLN A 11 -6.63 -5.95 -14.83
N PRO A 12 -5.30 -6.16 -14.65
CA PRO A 12 -4.27 -5.38 -15.31
C PRO A 12 -4.39 -5.37 -16.84
N SER A 13 -4.83 -6.48 -17.45
CA SER A 13 -5.06 -6.60 -18.89
C SER A 13 -6.07 -5.57 -19.44
N GLN A 14 -7.08 -5.21 -18.66
CA GLN A 14 -8.09 -4.20 -19.03
C GLN A 14 -7.49 -2.78 -19.13
N PHE A 15 -6.33 -2.56 -18.53
CA PHE A 15 -5.59 -1.30 -18.57
C PHE A 15 -4.38 -1.35 -19.52
N GLY A 16 -4.29 -2.41 -20.34
CA GLY A 16 -3.19 -2.58 -21.30
C GLY A 16 -1.87 -3.03 -20.66
N LEU A 17 -1.89 -3.46 -19.40
CA LEU A 17 -0.77 -4.06 -18.71
C LEU A 17 -0.76 -5.55 -19.03
N LYS A 18 0.20 -6.00 -19.86
CA LYS A 18 0.20 -7.36 -20.43
C LYS A 18 1.11 -8.33 -19.66
N ASP A 19 2.18 -7.82 -19.05
CA ASP A 19 3.16 -8.64 -18.32
C ASP A 19 2.87 -8.51 -16.80
N TYR A 20 2.04 -9.39 -16.30
CA TYR A 20 1.67 -9.42 -14.89
C TYR A 20 1.39 -10.85 -14.41
N GLU A 21 1.44 -11.01 -13.11
CA GLU A 21 1.02 -12.21 -12.39
C GLU A 21 -0.07 -11.87 -11.38
N GLU A 22 -1.05 -12.76 -11.29
CA GLU A 22 -1.99 -12.81 -10.16
C GLU A 22 -1.44 -13.75 -9.11
N LEU A 23 -1.31 -13.27 -7.89
CA LEU A 23 -0.67 -13.99 -6.80
C LEU A 23 -1.63 -14.17 -5.65
N VAL A 24 -1.50 -15.31 -4.96
CA VAL A 24 -2.14 -15.56 -3.67
C VAL A 24 -1.04 -15.87 -2.66
N ILE A 25 -0.91 -15.02 -1.64
CA ILE A 25 0.19 -15.08 -0.68
C ILE A 25 -0.37 -15.43 0.70
N PRO A 26 0.05 -16.55 1.30
CA PRO A 26 -0.38 -16.89 2.65
C PRO A 26 0.34 -16.03 3.69
N THR A 27 -0.41 -15.57 4.68
CA THR A 27 0.13 -14.89 5.87
C THR A 27 0.50 -15.90 6.95
N GLU A 28 1.31 -15.48 7.92
CA GLU A 28 1.70 -16.31 9.06
C GLU A 28 0.54 -16.68 9.99
N ASP A 29 -0.52 -15.85 10.00
CA ASP A 29 -1.74 -16.05 10.78
C ASP A 29 -2.88 -16.70 9.99
N GLY A 30 -2.59 -17.23 8.78
CA GLY A 30 -3.46 -18.16 8.04
C GLY A 30 -4.36 -17.51 6.99
N GLU A 31 -4.30 -16.20 6.77
CA GLU A 31 -5.04 -15.54 5.71
C GLU A 31 -4.39 -15.73 4.33
N LYS A 32 -5.17 -15.51 3.27
CA LYS A 32 -4.72 -15.57 1.87
C LYS A 32 -4.91 -14.20 1.23
N LEU A 33 -3.82 -13.57 0.86
CA LEU A 33 -3.82 -12.23 0.27
C LEU A 33 -3.68 -12.32 -1.23
N SER A 34 -4.56 -11.66 -1.95
CA SER A 34 -4.44 -11.46 -3.40
C SER A 34 -3.47 -10.33 -3.69
N ALA A 35 -2.72 -10.45 -4.77
CA ALA A 35 -1.81 -9.40 -5.21
C ALA A 35 -1.64 -9.44 -6.73
N PHE A 36 -1.26 -8.30 -7.32
CA PHE A 36 -0.74 -8.22 -8.67
C PHE A 36 0.75 -7.90 -8.63
N TYR A 37 1.54 -8.63 -9.40
CA TYR A 37 2.90 -8.26 -9.74
C TYR A 37 2.96 -7.90 -11.20
N ILE A 38 3.21 -6.63 -11.50
CA ILE A 38 3.20 -6.06 -12.85
C ILE A 38 4.63 -5.68 -13.20
N ARG A 39 5.16 -6.20 -14.30
CA ARG A 39 6.51 -5.93 -14.75
C ARG A 39 6.58 -4.67 -15.59
N GLY A 40 7.55 -3.84 -15.29
CA GLY A 40 7.99 -2.76 -16.17
C GLY A 40 8.83 -3.31 -17.34
N PRO A 41 9.16 -2.47 -18.34
CA PRO A 41 10.01 -2.88 -19.45
C PRO A 41 11.38 -3.36 -18.95
N PHE A 42 11.79 -4.55 -19.33
CA PHE A 42 13.10 -5.14 -18.94
C PHE A 42 14.29 -4.26 -19.36
N THR A 43 14.15 -3.52 -20.45
CA THR A 43 15.18 -2.60 -20.95
C THR A 43 15.25 -1.27 -20.20
N SER A 44 14.34 -1.05 -19.24
CA SER A 44 14.34 0.16 -18.43
C SER A 44 15.53 0.19 -17.49
N ARG A 45 16.09 1.38 -17.27
CA ARG A 45 17.10 1.63 -16.23
C ARG A 45 16.58 1.40 -14.80
N ASN A 46 15.27 1.28 -14.64
CA ASN A 46 14.58 1.04 -13.37
C ASN A 46 13.99 -0.38 -13.27
N SER A 47 14.43 -1.30 -14.12
CA SER A 47 13.95 -2.69 -14.12
C SER A 47 14.28 -3.45 -12.84
N ASP A 48 15.27 -2.97 -12.08
CA ASP A 48 15.66 -3.46 -10.73
C ASP A 48 14.92 -2.74 -9.58
N VAL A 49 13.92 -1.90 -9.90
CA VAL A 49 13.09 -1.20 -8.91
C VAL A 49 11.70 -1.83 -8.88
N THR A 50 11.21 -2.15 -7.68
CA THR A 50 9.83 -2.58 -7.46
C THR A 50 9.12 -1.61 -6.51
N VAL A 51 8.02 -1.03 -6.97
CA VAL A 51 7.12 -0.24 -6.12
C VAL A 51 6.17 -1.19 -5.41
N LEU A 52 6.25 -1.26 -4.09
CA LEU A 52 5.31 -1.97 -3.22
C LEU A 52 4.18 -1.01 -2.85
N MET A 53 2.99 -1.26 -3.41
CA MET A 53 1.86 -0.34 -3.38
C MET A 53 0.77 -0.78 -2.42
N PHE A 54 0.38 0.13 -1.53
CA PHE A 54 -0.67 -0.01 -0.53
C PHE A 54 -1.80 0.99 -0.81
N HIS A 55 -3.00 0.47 -1.08
CA HIS A 55 -4.17 1.28 -1.46
C HIS A 55 -4.89 1.89 -0.24
N GLY A 56 -5.78 2.85 -0.50
CA GLY A 56 -6.62 3.47 0.52
C GLY A 56 -7.78 2.56 0.96
N ASN A 57 -8.55 3.03 1.95
CA ASN A 57 -9.67 2.29 2.53
C ASN A 57 -10.82 1.99 1.55
N ALA A 58 -10.95 2.75 0.47
CA ALA A 58 -12.02 2.58 -0.51
C ALA A 58 -11.58 1.77 -1.73
N GLY A 59 -12.41 0.83 -2.16
CA GLY A 59 -12.18 0.03 -3.37
C GLY A 59 -11.26 -1.16 -3.15
N ASN A 60 -10.50 -1.49 -4.19
CA ASN A 60 -9.57 -2.61 -4.25
C ASN A 60 -8.35 -2.25 -5.12
N ILE A 61 -7.41 -3.18 -5.26
CA ILE A 61 -6.18 -2.97 -6.06
C ILE A 61 -6.49 -2.68 -7.53
N GLY A 62 -7.56 -3.25 -8.10
CA GLY A 62 -7.96 -3.03 -9.49
C GLY A 62 -8.26 -1.55 -9.79
N HIS A 63 -8.83 -0.83 -8.83
CA HIS A 63 -9.10 0.61 -8.96
C HIS A 63 -7.82 1.48 -8.97
N ARG A 64 -6.67 0.92 -8.63
CA ARG A 64 -5.36 1.61 -8.59
C ARG A 64 -4.48 1.27 -9.79
N LEU A 65 -4.96 0.44 -10.72
CA LEU A 65 -4.25 0.06 -11.94
C LEU A 65 -3.86 1.26 -12.83
N PRO A 66 -4.62 2.36 -12.93
CA PRO A 66 -4.14 3.56 -13.64
C PRO A 66 -2.83 4.11 -13.09
N ILE A 67 -2.62 4.09 -11.76
CA ILE A 67 -1.36 4.52 -11.13
C ILE A 67 -0.25 3.53 -11.48
N ALA A 68 -0.51 2.22 -11.33
CA ALA A 68 0.45 1.18 -11.70
C ALA A 68 0.88 1.30 -13.16
N ARG A 69 -0.06 1.55 -14.07
CA ARG A 69 0.23 1.79 -15.49
C ARG A 69 1.16 2.99 -15.69
N THR A 70 0.93 4.09 -14.97
CA THR A 70 1.81 5.26 -15.03
C THR A 70 3.22 4.91 -14.57
N LEU A 71 3.36 4.21 -13.45
CA LEU A 71 4.64 3.79 -12.90
C LEU A 71 5.39 2.85 -13.86
N THR A 72 4.72 1.86 -14.43
CA THR A 72 5.36 0.91 -15.35
C THR A 72 5.72 1.54 -16.69
N ASN A 73 4.85 2.36 -17.28
CA ASN A 73 5.05 2.87 -18.63
C ASN A 73 5.92 4.13 -18.68
N LEU A 74 5.82 5.03 -17.71
CA LEU A 74 6.57 6.30 -17.72
C LEU A 74 7.85 6.23 -16.90
N ILE A 75 7.83 5.52 -15.76
CA ILE A 75 9.01 5.39 -14.89
C ILE A 75 9.79 4.12 -15.22
N GLY A 76 9.11 3.09 -15.73
CA GLY A 76 9.70 1.83 -16.16
C GLY A 76 10.12 0.91 -15.02
N CYS A 77 9.47 1.01 -13.85
CA CYS A 77 9.68 0.14 -12.71
C CYS A 77 8.62 -0.97 -12.64
N ASN A 78 8.87 -1.99 -11.84
CA ASN A 78 7.88 -3.00 -11.52
C ASN A 78 6.95 -2.50 -10.42
N VAL A 79 5.71 -3.01 -10.39
CA VAL A 79 4.73 -2.66 -9.36
C VAL A 79 4.15 -3.93 -8.73
N PHE A 80 4.24 -4.01 -7.41
CA PHE A 80 3.58 -5.03 -6.62
C PHE A 80 2.43 -4.39 -5.85
N MET A 81 1.20 -4.82 -6.12
CA MET A 81 -0.01 -4.28 -5.53
C MET A 81 -0.61 -5.33 -4.59
N LEU A 82 -0.68 -5.00 -3.30
CA LEU A 82 -1.26 -5.89 -2.30
C LEU A 82 -2.73 -5.56 -2.06
N GLU A 83 -3.57 -6.57 -2.11
CA GLU A 83 -4.93 -6.53 -1.58
C GLU A 83 -4.91 -6.98 -0.12
N TYR A 84 -5.28 -6.10 0.81
CA TYR A 84 -5.30 -6.46 2.24
C TYR A 84 -6.34 -7.51 2.56
N ARG A 85 -6.19 -8.17 3.72
CA ARG A 85 -7.26 -9.00 4.28
C ARG A 85 -8.58 -8.25 4.32
N GLY A 86 -9.67 -8.93 3.98
CA GLY A 86 -11.02 -8.37 3.96
C GLY A 86 -11.30 -7.43 2.79
N TYR A 87 -10.34 -7.16 1.90
CA TYR A 87 -10.52 -6.39 0.66
C TYR A 87 -10.45 -7.30 -0.57
N GLY A 88 -11.10 -6.87 -1.66
CA GLY A 88 -11.12 -7.60 -2.92
C GLY A 88 -11.40 -9.09 -2.72
N THR A 89 -10.52 -9.93 -3.22
CA THR A 89 -10.59 -11.39 -3.12
C THR A 89 -9.75 -11.98 -1.99
N SER A 90 -9.09 -11.15 -1.17
CA SER A 90 -8.37 -11.60 0.02
C SER A 90 -9.32 -12.09 1.11
N THR A 91 -8.89 -13.08 1.89
CA THR A 91 -9.65 -13.61 3.03
C THR A 91 -9.54 -12.70 4.27
N GLY A 92 -10.24 -13.05 5.34
CA GLY A 92 -10.15 -12.41 6.64
C GLY A 92 -10.94 -11.12 6.80
N GLU A 93 -10.69 -10.44 7.92
CA GLU A 93 -11.29 -9.15 8.27
C GLU A 93 -10.20 -8.12 8.55
N PRO A 94 -10.38 -6.85 8.10
CA PRO A 94 -9.34 -5.85 8.22
C PRO A 94 -9.33 -5.20 9.60
N ASP A 95 -8.16 -5.21 10.23
CA ASP A 95 -7.84 -4.42 11.40
C ASP A 95 -6.39 -3.92 11.33
N GLU A 96 -6.00 -3.01 12.23
CA GLU A 96 -4.66 -2.41 12.21
C GLU A 96 -3.55 -3.46 12.36
N ALA A 97 -3.72 -4.46 13.23
CA ALA A 97 -2.73 -5.50 13.47
C ALA A 97 -2.57 -6.39 12.23
N GLY A 98 -3.69 -6.85 11.67
CA GLY A 98 -3.73 -7.69 10.49
C GLY A 98 -3.16 -7.01 9.25
N LEU A 99 -3.51 -5.75 8.98
CA LEU A 99 -2.95 -5.01 7.86
C LEU A 99 -1.42 -4.82 7.96
N ASN A 100 -0.89 -4.70 9.18
CA ASN A 100 0.56 -4.66 9.39
C ASN A 100 1.22 -6.02 9.10
N ILE A 101 0.57 -7.14 9.42
CA ILE A 101 1.00 -8.49 9.04
C ILE A 101 0.98 -8.64 7.53
N ASP A 102 -0.09 -8.20 6.88
CA ASP A 102 -0.24 -8.26 5.42
C ASP A 102 0.89 -7.50 4.71
N ALA A 103 1.18 -6.28 5.14
CA ALA A 103 2.24 -5.46 4.57
C ALA A 103 3.62 -6.11 4.76
N GLN A 104 3.90 -6.65 5.95
CA GLN A 104 5.15 -7.35 6.22
C GLN A 104 5.26 -8.63 5.40
N THR A 105 4.17 -9.35 5.21
CA THR A 105 4.09 -10.56 4.37
C THR A 105 4.44 -10.22 2.91
N ALA A 106 3.89 -9.13 2.36
CA ALA A 106 4.19 -8.68 1.01
C ALA A 106 5.68 -8.34 0.82
N LEU A 107 6.26 -7.55 1.73
CA LEU A 107 7.68 -7.21 1.68
C LEU A 107 8.57 -8.45 1.81
N SER A 108 8.21 -9.36 2.72
CA SER A 108 8.95 -10.61 2.94
C SER A 108 8.85 -11.54 1.73
N TYR A 109 7.71 -11.57 1.05
CA TYR A 109 7.51 -12.30 -0.20
C TYR A 109 8.45 -11.78 -1.29
N LEU A 110 8.47 -10.46 -1.53
CA LEU A 110 9.35 -9.83 -2.53
C LEU A 110 10.83 -10.09 -2.24
N ARG A 111 11.24 -10.02 -0.97
CA ARG A 111 12.61 -10.29 -0.53
C ARG A 111 13.05 -11.74 -0.73
N ARG A 112 12.12 -12.70 -0.78
CA ARG A 112 12.42 -14.13 -1.00
C ARG A 112 12.24 -14.59 -2.44
N ARG A 113 11.47 -13.86 -3.24
CA ARG A 113 11.22 -14.16 -4.64
C ARG A 113 12.50 -14.00 -5.46
N ALA A 114 12.91 -15.05 -6.20
CA ALA A 114 14.15 -15.06 -6.97
C ALA A 114 14.30 -13.87 -7.93
N GLU A 115 13.19 -13.41 -8.51
CA GLU A 115 13.16 -12.28 -9.44
C GLU A 115 13.38 -10.93 -8.75
N THR A 116 12.92 -10.75 -7.51
CA THR A 116 12.87 -9.43 -6.84
C THR A 116 13.75 -9.31 -5.61
N ARG A 117 14.39 -10.39 -5.16
CA ARG A 117 15.20 -10.39 -3.92
C ARG A 117 16.35 -9.39 -3.93
N ASP A 118 16.87 -9.07 -5.10
CA ASP A 118 17.97 -8.13 -5.30
C ASP A 118 17.49 -6.76 -5.80
N HIS A 119 16.16 -6.54 -5.87
CA HIS A 119 15.58 -5.26 -6.26
C HIS A 119 15.66 -4.23 -5.12
N ARG A 120 15.66 -2.96 -5.52
CA ARG A 120 15.42 -1.81 -4.65
C ARG A 120 13.91 -1.60 -4.53
N PHE A 121 13.42 -1.38 -3.32
CA PHE A 121 11.99 -1.19 -3.07
C PHE A 121 11.65 0.28 -2.82
N ILE A 122 10.60 0.76 -3.47
CA ILE A 122 9.92 2.00 -3.13
C ILE A 122 8.58 1.59 -2.51
N VAL A 123 8.31 2.04 -1.31
CA VAL A 123 7.02 1.80 -0.66
C VAL A 123 6.11 2.99 -0.96
N TYR A 124 4.95 2.73 -1.54
CA TYR A 124 3.95 3.74 -1.90
C TYR A 124 2.66 3.47 -1.14
N GLY A 125 2.13 4.47 -0.48
CA GLY A 125 0.87 4.36 0.26
C GLY A 125 -0.06 5.53 0.06
N GLN A 126 -1.33 5.21 -0.25
CA GLN A 126 -2.40 6.18 -0.41
C GLN A 126 -3.34 6.14 0.80
N SER A 127 -3.62 7.28 1.44
CA SER A 127 -4.56 7.39 2.57
C SER A 127 -4.24 6.37 3.68
N LEU A 128 -5.10 5.38 3.94
CA LEU A 128 -4.86 4.25 4.86
C LEU A 128 -3.54 3.53 4.52
N GLY A 129 -3.29 3.30 3.24
CA GLY A 129 -2.04 2.70 2.77
C GLY A 129 -0.79 3.51 3.14
N GLY A 130 -0.91 4.83 3.29
CA GLY A 130 0.16 5.67 3.82
C GLY A 130 0.52 5.33 5.26
N ALA A 131 -0.48 5.14 6.13
CA ALA A 131 -0.25 4.72 7.52
C ALA A 131 0.39 3.32 7.61
N VAL A 132 -0.07 2.38 6.78
CA VAL A 132 0.52 1.04 6.62
C VAL A 132 1.99 1.14 6.18
N SER A 133 2.26 1.96 5.16
CA SER A 133 3.59 2.18 4.60
C SER A 133 4.56 2.77 5.62
N ILE A 134 4.14 3.78 6.38
CA ILE A 134 4.93 4.39 7.44
C ILE A 134 5.35 3.33 8.46
N LYS A 135 4.40 2.51 8.92
CA LYS A 135 4.69 1.45 9.90
C LYS A 135 5.63 0.40 9.35
N LEU A 136 5.43 -0.03 8.10
CA LEU A 136 6.30 -1.00 7.43
C LEU A 136 7.73 -0.48 7.30
N VAL A 137 7.90 0.74 6.77
CA VAL A 137 9.22 1.34 6.54
C VAL A 137 9.95 1.59 7.86
N SER A 138 9.26 2.10 8.88
CA SER A 138 9.88 2.34 10.21
C SER A 138 10.50 1.08 10.82
N LYS A 139 9.91 -0.09 10.57
CA LYS A 139 10.41 -1.39 11.05
C LYS A 139 11.51 -2.01 10.17
N ASN A 140 11.61 -1.59 8.90
CA ASN A 140 12.41 -2.29 7.90
C ASN A 140 13.54 -1.46 7.28
N GLN A 141 13.68 -0.17 7.61
CA GLN A 141 14.62 0.75 6.99
C GLN A 141 16.10 0.36 7.16
N ASP A 142 16.43 -0.42 8.20
CA ASP A 142 17.80 -0.79 8.51
C ASP A 142 18.43 -1.76 7.52
N LYS A 143 17.61 -2.49 6.75
CA LYS A 143 18.13 -3.44 5.75
C LYS A 143 18.73 -2.75 4.52
N GLY A 144 18.32 -1.50 4.23
CA GLY A 144 18.86 -0.70 3.14
C GLY A 144 18.34 -1.04 1.75
N ASP A 145 17.41 -1.97 1.62
CA ASP A 145 16.75 -2.33 0.36
C ASP A 145 15.53 -1.46 0.04
N ILE A 146 14.96 -0.77 1.04
CA ILE A 146 13.91 0.24 0.84
C ILE A 146 14.60 1.58 0.60
N VAL A 147 14.47 2.09 -0.63
CA VAL A 147 15.16 3.30 -1.10
C VAL A 147 14.27 4.54 -1.18
N GLY A 148 12.97 4.41 -0.92
CA GLY A 148 12.03 5.53 -0.93
C GLY A 148 10.70 5.17 -0.29
N LEU A 149 10.04 6.19 0.28
CA LEU A 149 8.67 6.14 0.79
C LEU A 149 7.88 7.26 0.12
N VAL A 150 6.78 6.91 -0.56
CA VAL A 150 5.86 7.86 -1.19
C VAL A 150 4.53 7.80 -0.44
N LEU A 151 4.08 8.95 0.04
CA LEU A 151 2.86 9.10 0.81
C LEU A 151 1.91 10.03 0.07
N GLU A 152 0.77 9.49 -0.38
CA GLU A 152 -0.27 10.24 -1.08
C GLU A 152 -1.49 10.43 -0.18
N ASN A 153 -1.86 11.69 0.08
CA ASN A 153 -3.06 12.07 0.83
C ASN A 153 -3.26 11.23 2.10
N THR A 154 -2.21 11.07 2.91
CA THR A 154 -2.24 10.27 4.14
C THR A 154 -2.54 11.14 5.36
N PHE A 155 -3.05 10.52 6.42
CA PHE A 155 -3.48 11.20 7.63
C PHE A 155 -2.47 11.04 8.78
N LEU A 156 -2.51 11.96 9.74
CA LEU A 156 -1.65 11.96 10.93
C LEU A 156 -1.98 10.83 11.91
N SER A 157 -3.26 10.58 12.11
CA SER A 157 -3.78 9.43 12.86
C SER A 157 -5.28 9.26 12.57
N MET A 158 -5.81 8.05 12.78
CA MET A 158 -7.24 7.80 12.63
C MET A 158 -8.07 8.65 13.58
N ARG A 159 -7.58 8.86 14.81
CA ARG A 159 -8.25 9.70 15.81
C ARG A 159 -8.36 11.17 15.39
N LYS A 160 -7.38 11.69 14.63
CA LYS A 160 -7.42 13.05 14.08
C LYS A 160 -8.27 13.14 12.81
N LEU A 161 -8.34 12.05 12.03
CA LEU A 161 -9.14 11.99 10.81
C LEU A 161 -10.65 11.92 11.08
N ILE A 162 -11.08 11.10 12.06
CA ILE A 162 -12.52 10.88 12.37
C ILE A 162 -13.32 12.17 12.52
N PRO A 163 -12.86 13.18 13.28
CA PRO A 163 -13.62 14.43 13.45
C PRO A 163 -13.82 15.22 12.16
N SER A 164 -12.87 15.13 11.21
CA SER A 164 -12.97 15.84 9.92
C SER A 164 -14.01 15.18 9.02
N VAL A 165 -14.07 13.83 9.02
CA VAL A 165 -14.96 13.07 8.13
C VAL A 165 -16.37 12.91 8.75
N ILE A 166 -16.46 12.73 10.06
CA ILE A 166 -17.72 12.50 10.79
C ILE A 166 -17.74 13.41 12.03
N PRO A 167 -18.14 14.68 11.89
CA PRO A 167 -18.10 15.65 13.00
C PRO A 167 -18.77 15.19 14.30
N PRO A 168 -19.94 14.48 14.30
CA PRO A 168 -20.53 13.96 15.52
C PRO A 168 -19.69 12.92 16.26
N ALA A 169 -18.83 12.18 15.53
CA ALA A 169 -18.00 11.13 16.10
C ALA A 169 -16.76 11.65 16.86
N LYS A 170 -16.53 12.97 16.91
CA LYS A 170 -15.41 13.56 17.68
C LYS A 170 -15.39 13.15 19.15
N TYR A 171 -16.55 12.89 19.76
CA TYR A 171 -16.67 12.46 21.15
C TYR A 171 -16.36 10.97 21.36
N MET A 172 -16.30 10.17 20.27
CA MET A 172 -16.05 8.73 20.31
C MET A 172 -14.63 8.36 19.88
N THR A 173 -13.78 9.34 19.57
CA THR A 173 -12.41 9.09 19.07
C THR A 173 -11.54 8.29 20.04
N LEU A 174 -11.80 8.42 21.37
CA LEU A 174 -11.09 7.65 22.40
C LEU A 174 -11.45 6.15 22.39
N LEU A 175 -12.61 5.78 21.84
CA LEU A 175 -13.03 4.39 21.68
C LEU A 175 -12.48 3.74 20.40
N CYS A 176 -11.80 4.52 19.55
CA CYS A 176 -11.18 4.00 18.35
C CYS A 176 -9.93 3.18 18.72
N HIS A 177 -10.02 1.85 18.55
CA HIS A 177 -8.90 0.93 18.80
C HIS A 177 -7.85 0.97 17.68
N GLN A 178 -8.24 1.36 16.47
CA GLN A 178 -7.33 1.54 15.33
C GLN A 178 -6.75 2.95 15.37
N VAL A 179 -5.52 3.07 15.81
CA VAL A 179 -4.90 4.38 16.10
C VAL A 179 -4.16 4.93 14.89
N TRP A 180 -3.41 4.08 14.18
CA TRP A 180 -2.54 4.46 13.07
C TRP A 180 -1.71 5.70 13.38
N PRO A 181 -0.72 5.62 14.27
CA PRO A 181 -0.01 6.78 14.80
C PRO A 181 1.09 7.26 13.83
N SER A 182 0.70 7.70 12.63
CA SER A 182 1.61 8.15 11.57
C SER A 182 2.48 9.31 12.03
N GLU A 183 1.88 10.29 12.71
CA GLU A 183 2.56 11.49 13.21
C GLU A 183 3.75 11.19 14.13
N SER A 184 3.60 10.21 15.04
CA SER A 184 4.67 9.82 15.96
C SER A 184 5.63 8.78 15.39
N THR A 185 5.21 8.04 14.36
CA THR A 185 6.05 7.00 13.75
C THR A 185 6.94 7.56 12.64
N LEU A 186 6.46 8.51 11.86
CA LEU A 186 7.17 9.07 10.71
C LEU A 186 8.52 9.72 11.06
N PRO A 187 8.67 10.49 12.17
CA PRO A 187 9.97 11.03 12.57
C PRO A 187 11.06 9.98 12.84
N ASN A 188 10.67 8.73 13.08
CA ASN A 188 11.62 7.62 13.31
C ASN A 188 12.16 7.04 12.00
N ILE A 189 11.64 7.44 10.84
CA ILE A 189 12.16 7.06 9.53
C ILE A 189 13.28 8.04 9.16
N THR A 190 14.52 7.65 9.40
CA THR A 190 15.70 8.50 9.22
C THR A 190 16.63 8.04 8.09
N LYS A 191 16.43 6.80 7.59
CA LYS A 191 17.31 6.18 6.58
C LYS A 191 16.69 6.12 5.18
N VAL A 192 15.40 6.45 5.05
CA VAL A 192 14.66 6.38 3.79
C VAL A 192 14.09 7.76 3.46
N PRO A 193 14.38 8.32 2.28
CA PRO A 193 13.79 9.57 1.84
C PRO A 193 12.27 9.44 1.69
N VAL A 194 11.54 10.49 2.06
CA VAL A 194 10.08 10.51 2.03
C VAL A 194 9.61 11.58 1.06
N LEU A 195 8.73 11.20 0.13
CA LEU A 195 8.01 12.09 -0.78
C LEU A 195 6.55 12.17 -0.36
N PHE A 196 6.06 13.40 -0.14
CA PHE A 196 4.65 13.66 0.10
C PHE A 196 3.98 14.16 -1.17
N LEU A 197 2.84 13.54 -1.51
CA LEU A 197 1.94 13.97 -2.55
C LEU A 197 0.62 14.35 -1.89
N SER A 198 0.26 15.63 -1.98
CA SER A 198 -0.97 16.16 -1.36
C SER A 198 -1.78 16.92 -2.39
N GLY A 199 -3.05 16.57 -2.50
CA GLY A 199 -4.00 17.30 -3.33
C GLY A 199 -4.36 18.64 -2.66
N LEU A 200 -4.21 19.75 -3.39
CA LEU A 200 -4.56 21.08 -2.87
C LEU A 200 -6.05 21.25 -2.53
N GLN A 201 -6.90 20.34 -3.00
CA GLN A 201 -8.35 20.34 -2.80
C GLN A 201 -8.80 19.01 -2.19
N ASP A 202 -7.98 18.42 -1.30
CA ASP A 202 -8.37 17.20 -0.58
C ASP A 202 -9.37 17.58 0.52
N GLU A 203 -10.64 17.19 0.35
CA GLU A 203 -11.72 17.46 1.30
C GLU A 203 -11.79 16.42 2.43
N ILE A 204 -11.03 15.33 2.34
CA ILE A 204 -11.09 14.19 3.25
C ILE A 204 -9.94 14.23 4.25
N VAL A 205 -8.73 14.47 3.77
CA VAL A 205 -7.51 14.51 4.58
C VAL A 205 -7.02 15.96 4.66
N PRO A 206 -7.22 16.64 5.79
CA PRO A 206 -6.82 18.03 5.97
C PRO A 206 -5.30 18.23 6.07
#